data_813f0f2d60eb2d2491806b8b7468d2ba
#
_entry.id   813f0f2d60eb2d2491806b8b7468d2ba
#
_cell.length_a   1.000
_cell.length_b   1.000
_cell.length_c   1.000
_cell.angle_alpha   90.00
_cell.angle_beta   90.00
_cell.angle_gamma   90.00
#
_symmetry.space_group_name_H-M   'P 1'
#
loop_
_entity.id
_entity.type
_entity.pdbx_description
1 polymer ?
#
loop_
_entity_poly.entity_id
_entity_poly.type
_entity_poly.pdbx_seq_one_letter_code
_entity_poly.pdbx_strand_id
1 'polypeptide(L)'
;MQANVIIAATYANAKAESIVLSKELVYAALQLIGPQYPELGTTTFCRPSETKSGQHRRWSAFLREINMDDHVKFINIPAEEEAKGLTATMERYHNLWFEPSVRPAWQLVVVNGRHLLFVYDHYITDGRGGTYILESILDALNSPKQELVNSSILEFTTEIKGFPEEDPIKRAPAPLSLFQAILNYLRFWAILLLYRQKHLFFHDVVIKDLKLDYKNPQKEANLVRTRLHSLRLDASTMKKCVLACRSHQTTFTSLLHTLIKVTLAADFYPQAKFNHSTTVVDIRSYLKPNDREKTMETAASIVSSWDWLPQFRKAGEQTASEDNATFDANLVWELARKHRAHVLNDMNHRKTCFTAWHSVDLLGQDEEDYITGFIPGLKLCQRNAFSLSNLGAFRPNQSVGQDGRNADWTITSLEFSAGAYKTGYAANLVFNVAGVQDGPTTVHVCYEEGALGDDFVDSVLERIKMRMDAII
;
A
#
# COMPACT_ATOMS: atom_id res chain seq x y z
N MET A 1 -10.55 11.97 -1.82
CA MET A 1 -9.19 11.84 -1.23
C MET A 1 -8.26 11.36 -2.32
N GLN A 2 -7.06 11.87 -2.41
CA GLN A 2 -6.07 11.40 -3.36
C GLN A 2 -4.87 10.83 -2.60
N ALA A 3 -4.50 9.58 -2.91
CA ALA A 3 -3.31 8.94 -2.37
C ALA A 3 -2.65 8.14 -3.49
N ASN A 4 -1.41 8.48 -3.82
CA ASN A 4 -0.71 7.76 -4.84
C ASN A 4 -0.12 6.48 -4.27
N VAL A 5 -0.29 5.40 -5.04
CA VAL A 5 0.33 4.10 -4.81
C VAL A 5 1.34 3.86 -5.91
N ILE A 6 2.46 3.28 -5.56
CA ILE A 6 3.52 2.95 -6.51
C ILE A 6 3.91 1.49 -6.32
N ILE A 7 3.85 0.74 -7.39
CA ILE A 7 4.49 -0.58 -7.50
C ILE A 7 5.65 -0.43 -8.45
N ALA A 8 6.85 -0.76 -8.02
CA ALA A 8 8.05 -0.69 -8.83
C ALA A 8 8.65 -2.09 -9.00
N ALA A 9 8.94 -2.48 -10.23
CA ALA A 9 9.58 -3.75 -10.54
C ALA A 9 10.86 -3.52 -11.36
N THR A 10 11.90 -4.26 -11.03
CA THR A 10 13.14 -4.29 -11.82
C THR A 10 13.08 -5.47 -12.77
N TYR A 11 13.12 -5.20 -14.06
CA TYR A 11 13.13 -6.19 -15.12
C TYR A 11 14.56 -6.49 -15.56
N ALA A 12 14.84 -7.75 -15.82
CA ALA A 12 16.11 -8.21 -16.40
C ALA A 12 15.83 -9.13 -17.58
N ASN A 13 16.66 -9.04 -18.62
CA ASN A 13 16.60 -9.95 -19.76
C ASN A 13 17.73 -10.97 -19.68
N ALA A 14 17.38 -12.25 -19.78
CA ALA A 14 18.33 -13.36 -19.67
C ALA A 14 19.35 -13.45 -20.83
N LYS A 15 19.03 -12.86 -21.99
CA LYS A 15 19.91 -12.90 -23.18
C LYS A 15 21.06 -11.91 -23.10
N ALA A 16 20.79 -10.69 -22.62
CA ALA A 16 21.81 -9.66 -22.44
C ALA A 16 21.30 -8.53 -21.53
N GLU A 17 22.19 -8.01 -20.67
CA GLU A 17 21.90 -6.83 -19.83
C GLU A 17 21.66 -5.55 -20.64
N SER A 18 22.18 -5.49 -21.88
CA SER A 18 21.98 -4.37 -22.79
C SER A 18 20.57 -4.31 -23.39
N ILE A 19 19.77 -5.39 -23.27
CA ILE A 19 18.37 -5.37 -23.70
C ILE A 19 17.54 -4.68 -22.62
N VAL A 20 17.03 -3.50 -22.99
CA VAL A 20 16.30 -2.61 -22.08
C VAL A 20 14.84 -2.47 -22.49
N LEU A 21 13.99 -2.02 -21.57
CA LEU A 21 12.60 -1.67 -21.82
C LEU A 21 12.53 -0.40 -22.68
N SER A 22 12.52 -0.57 -24.00
CA SER A 22 12.33 0.53 -24.95
C SER A 22 10.87 1.00 -25.00
N LYS A 23 10.64 2.16 -25.63
CA LYS A 23 9.29 2.70 -25.82
C LYS A 23 8.43 1.70 -26.60
N GLU A 24 8.97 1.13 -27.66
CA GLU A 24 8.26 0.20 -28.54
C GLU A 24 7.86 -1.09 -27.80
N LEU A 25 8.77 -1.63 -26.97
CA LEU A 25 8.49 -2.82 -26.14
C LEU A 25 7.41 -2.56 -25.10
N VAL A 26 7.50 -1.44 -24.38
CA VAL A 26 6.51 -1.07 -23.35
C VAL A 26 5.14 -0.79 -23.97
N TYR A 27 5.10 -0.12 -25.13
CA TYR A 27 3.84 0.17 -25.82
C TYR A 27 3.19 -1.10 -26.37
N ALA A 28 3.98 -1.99 -26.97
CA ALA A 28 3.47 -3.29 -27.42
C ALA A 28 2.93 -4.13 -26.26
N ALA A 29 3.63 -4.15 -25.12
CA ALA A 29 3.14 -4.83 -23.92
C ALA A 29 1.82 -4.22 -23.40
N LEU A 30 1.70 -2.89 -23.34
CA LEU A 30 0.48 -2.21 -22.93
C LEU A 30 -0.69 -2.51 -23.86
N GLN A 31 -0.46 -2.58 -25.17
CA GLN A 31 -1.52 -2.93 -26.13
C GLN A 31 -2.01 -4.36 -25.99
N LEU A 32 -1.12 -5.30 -25.62
CA LEU A 32 -1.52 -6.69 -25.34
C LEU A 32 -2.35 -6.82 -24.06
N ILE A 33 -2.05 -6.03 -23.02
CA ILE A 33 -2.74 -6.13 -21.73
C ILE A 33 -3.96 -5.21 -21.63
N GLY A 34 -4.01 -4.09 -22.37
CA GLY A 34 -5.08 -3.09 -22.29
C GLY A 34 -6.49 -3.67 -22.38
N PRO A 35 -6.79 -4.59 -23.30
CA PRO A 35 -8.10 -5.24 -23.36
C PRO A 35 -8.46 -6.06 -22.11
N GLN A 36 -7.47 -6.47 -21.32
CA GLN A 36 -7.68 -7.23 -20.08
C GLN A 36 -7.94 -6.32 -18.88
N TYR A 37 -7.52 -5.05 -18.96
CA TYR A 37 -7.58 -4.07 -17.88
C TYR A 37 -8.28 -2.78 -18.30
N PRO A 38 -9.60 -2.83 -18.57
CA PRO A 38 -10.36 -1.64 -18.95
C PRO A 38 -10.33 -0.55 -17.86
N GLU A 39 -10.00 -0.92 -16.62
CA GLU A 39 -9.82 0.01 -15.50
C GLU A 39 -8.73 1.06 -15.78
N LEU A 40 -7.75 0.75 -16.64
CA LEU A 40 -6.75 1.71 -17.10
C LEU A 40 -7.36 2.88 -17.91
N GLY A 41 -8.54 2.69 -18.48
CA GLY A 41 -9.33 3.73 -19.14
C GLY A 41 -10.28 4.50 -18.19
N THR A 42 -10.26 4.20 -16.88
CA THR A 42 -11.19 4.82 -15.93
C THR A 42 -10.81 6.26 -15.64
N THR A 43 -11.78 7.15 -15.80
CA THR A 43 -11.70 8.56 -15.42
C THR A 43 -12.88 8.92 -14.51
N THR A 44 -12.81 10.06 -13.81
CA THR A 44 -13.90 10.52 -12.96
C THR A 44 -14.24 11.98 -13.25
N PHE A 45 -15.50 12.31 -13.15
CA PHE A 45 -15.97 13.69 -13.30
C PHE A 45 -17.07 14.00 -12.30
N CYS A 46 -17.22 15.27 -11.95
CA CYS A 46 -18.23 15.74 -11.03
C CYS A 46 -19.40 16.37 -11.80
N ARG A 47 -20.63 16.00 -11.42
CA ARG A 47 -21.86 16.65 -11.91
C ARG A 47 -22.68 17.14 -10.71
N PRO A 48 -23.46 18.20 -10.86
CA PRO A 48 -24.42 18.59 -9.84
C PRO A 48 -25.33 17.40 -9.46
N SER A 49 -25.62 17.24 -8.19
CA SER A 49 -26.53 16.19 -7.73
C SER A 49 -27.97 16.55 -8.16
N GLU A 50 -28.66 15.61 -8.77
CA GLU A 50 -30.08 15.77 -9.16
C GLU A 50 -31.01 15.72 -7.94
N THR A 51 -30.56 15.12 -6.84
CA THR A 51 -31.38 14.86 -5.63
C THR A 51 -31.13 15.82 -4.48
N LYS A 52 -29.95 16.49 -4.44
CA LYS A 52 -29.59 17.42 -3.37
C LYS A 52 -29.01 18.71 -3.97
N SER A 53 -29.74 19.82 -3.78
CA SER A 53 -29.30 21.13 -4.24
C SER A 53 -27.96 21.56 -3.61
N GLY A 54 -27.02 21.95 -4.44
CA GLY A 54 -25.70 22.45 -4.01
C GLY A 54 -24.63 21.37 -3.81
N GLN A 55 -24.97 20.08 -3.92
CA GLN A 55 -23.99 18.99 -3.87
C GLN A 55 -23.56 18.55 -5.26
N HIS A 56 -22.31 18.08 -5.38
CA HIS A 56 -21.77 17.49 -6.58
C HIS A 56 -21.62 15.98 -6.38
N ARG A 57 -22.05 15.21 -7.35
CA ARG A 57 -21.87 13.76 -7.37
C ARG A 57 -20.71 13.40 -8.31
N ARG A 58 -19.81 12.56 -7.82
CA ARG A 58 -18.72 12.01 -8.63
C ARG A 58 -19.21 10.80 -9.43
N TRP A 59 -18.85 10.78 -10.69
CA TRP A 59 -19.17 9.71 -11.64
C TRP A 59 -17.88 9.15 -12.19
N SER A 60 -17.85 7.84 -12.42
CA SER A 60 -16.78 7.19 -13.17
C SER A 60 -17.21 7.01 -14.62
N ALA A 61 -16.28 7.17 -15.54
CA ALA A 61 -16.45 6.89 -16.94
C ALA A 61 -15.28 6.05 -17.46
N PHE A 62 -15.56 5.26 -18.49
CA PHE A 62 -14.55 4.47 -19.18
C PHE A 62 -14.29 5.08 -20.54
N LEU A 63 -13.02 5.46 -20.78
CA LEU A 63 -12.59 5.95 -22.06
C LEU A 63 -12.45 4.77 -23.03
N ARG A 64 -12.74 5.00 -24.31
CA ARG A 64 -12.56 3.99 -25.36
C ARG A 64 -11.11 3.85 -25.76
N GLU A 65 -10.35 4.92 -25.61
CA GLU A 65 -8.92 4.99 -25.95
C GLU A 65 -8.21 6.02 -25.10
N ILE A 66 -6.91 5.88 -24.94
CA ILE A 66 -6.01 6.86 -24.34
C ILE A 66 -4.74 6.99 -25.17
N ASN A 67 -4.08 8.13 -25.08
CA ASN A 67 -2.75 8.31 -25.66
C ASN A 67 -1.69 7.89 -24.63
N MET A 68 -0.93 6.84 -24.92
CA MET A 68 0.14 6.33 -24.06
C MET A 68 1.25 7.37 -23.82
N ASP A 69 1.49 8.32 -24.72
CA ASP A 69 2.47 9.40 -24.52
C ASP A 69 2.14 10.29 -23.32
N ASP A 70 0.86 10.38 -22.94
CA ASP A 70 0.42 11.12 -21.76
C ASP A 70 0.68 10.34 -20.45
N HIS A 71 0.73 9.01 -20.53
CA HIS A 71 0.80 8.11 -19.39
C HIS A 71 2.16 7.46 -19.17
N VAL A 72 2.96 7.28 -20.22
CA VAL A 72 4.28 6.61 -20.13
C VAL A 72 5.40 7.64 -20.16
N LYS A 73 6.31 7.55 -19.19
CA LYS A 73 7.46 8.46 -19.08
C LYS A 73 8.75 7.65 -19.02
N PHE A 74 9.78 8.13 -19.72
CA PHE A 74 11.13 7.55 -19.70
C PHE A 74 12.07 8.55 -19.02
N ILE A 75 12.78 8.09 -18.00
CA ILE A 75 13.74 8.92 -17.24
C ILE A 75 15.04 8.16 -17.03
N ASN A 76 16.14 8.90 -16.93
CA ASN A 76 17.44 8.35 -16.63
C ASN A 76 17.94 8.92 -15.30
N ILE A 77 18.54 8.05 -14.49
CA ILE A 77 19.19 8.37 -13.21
C ILE A 77 20.66 7.91 -13.37
N PRO A 78 21.63 8.70 -12.89
CA PRO A 78 23.03 8.27 -12.88
C PRO A 78 23.20 6.92 -12.18
N ALA A 79 24.04 6.04 -12.76
CA ALA A 79 24.17 4.65 -12.26
C ALA A 79 24.69 4.61 -10.82
N GLU A 80 25.59 5.52 -10.45
CA GLU A 80 26.13 5.66 -9.11
C GLU A 80 25.10 6.09 -8.04
N GLU A 81 24.00 6.68 -8.48
CA GLU A 81 22.91 7.16 -7.59
C GLU A 81 21.62 6.33 -7.73
N GLU A 82 21.64 5.23 -8.47
CA GLU A 82 20.43 4.55 -8.90
C GLU A 82 19.49 4.17 -7.74
N ALA A 83 19.98 3.57 -6.68
CA ALA A 83 19.14 3.16 -5.55
C ALA A 83 18.50 4.35 -4.82
N LYS A 84 19.28 5.42 -4.57
CA LYS A 84 18.78 6.65 -3.96
C LYS A 84 17.86 7.40 -4.93
N GLY A 85 18.23 7.45 -6.20
CA GLY A 85 17.47 8.11 -7.25
C GLY A 85 16.12 7.42 -7.50
N LEU A 86 16.05 6.10 -7.39
CA LEU A 86 14.78 5.37 -7.48
C LEU A 86 13.85 5.73 -6.32
N THR A 87 14.35 5.73 -5.07
CA THR A 87 13.57 6.15 -3.90
C THR A 87 13.12 7.62 -4.03
N ALA A 88 14.00 8.52 -4.44
CA ALA A 88 13.66 9.94 -4.68
C ALA A 88 12.64 10.10 -5.82
N THR A 89 12.72 9.27 -6.84
CA THR A 89 11.73 9.24 -7.92
C THR A 89 10.38 8.79 -7.40
N MET A 90 10.31 7.72 -6.60
CA MET A 90 9.07 7.28 -5.98
C MET A 90 8.47 8.38 -5.08
N GLU A 91 9.29 9.04 -4.25
CA GLU A 91 8.85 10.16 -3.41
C GLU A 91 8.26 11.31 -4.26
N ARG A 92 8.93 11.68 -5.35
CA ARG A 92 8.43 12.70 -6.28
C ARG A 92 7.06 12.32 -6.85
N TYR A 93 6.87 11.05 -7.25
CA TYR A 93 5.62 10.57 -7.83
C TYR A 93 4.52 10.37 -6.78
N HIS A 94 4.82 10.15 -5.51
CA HIS A 94 3.83 10.24 -4.45
C HIS A 94 3.23 11.65 -4.35
N ASN A 95 4.01 12.67 -4.67
CA ASN A 95 3.61 14.07 -4.63
C ASN A 95 3.00 14.58 -5.95
N LEU A 96 2.90 13.72 -6.97
CA LEU A 96 2.20 14.04 -8.20
C LEU A 96 0.69 14.17 -7.95
N TRP A 97 0.11 15.27 -8.43
CA TRP A 97 -1.33 15.45 -8.45
C TRP A 97 -1.89 14.93 -9.76
N PHE A 98 -2.85 14.01 -9.70
CA PHE A 98 -3.62 13.58 -10.85
C PHE A 98 -4.89 14.42 -11.00
N GLU A 99 -5.28 14.68 -12.25
CA GLU A 99 -6.55 15.31 -12.59
C GLU A 99 -7.48 14.27 -13.25
N PRO A 100 -8.20 13.48 -12.45
CA PRO A 100 -8.97 12.36 -12.97
C PRO A 100 -10.16 12.80 -13.84
N SER A 101 -10.53 14.07 -13.86
CA SER A 101 -11.52 14.65 -14.78
C SER A 101 -10.98 14.90 -16.19
N VAL A 102 -9.66 14.89 -16.36
CA VAL A 102 -8.98 15.15 -17.64
C VAL A 102 -8.49 13.84 -18.27
N ARG A 103 -7.92 12.97 -17.45
CA ARG A 103 -7.35 11.67 -17.89
C ARG A 103 -7.32 10.67 -16.75
N PRO A 104 -7.21 9.36 -17.04
CA PRO A 104 -7.00 8.33 -16.01
C PRO A 104 -5.84 8.68 -15.08
N ALA A 105 -6.02 8.44 -13.78
CA ALA A 105 -5.07 8.87 -12.76
C ALA A 105 -3.97 7.81 -12.53
N TRP A 106 -3.21 7.51 -13.58
CA TRP A 106 -2.04 6.65 -13.50
C TRP A 106 -0.93 7.09 -14.45
N GLN A 107 0.28 6.69 -14.14
CA GLN A 107 1.45 6.81 -15.00
C GLN A 107 2.32 5.56 -14.89
N LEU A 108 2.96 5.19 -15.98
CA LEU A 108 3.98 4.18 -16.06
C LEU A 108 5.33 4.85 -16.31
N VAL A 109 6.26 4.71 -15.38
CA VAL A 109 7.57 5.38 -15.44
C VAL A 109 8.66 4.36 -15.64
N VAL A 110 9.36 4.44 -16.76
CA VAL A 110 10.51 3.61 -17.06
C VAL A 110 11.78 4.35 -16.64
N VAL A 111 12.52 3.78 -15.70
CA VAL A 111 13.78 4.35 -15.19
C VAL A 111 14.94 3.49 -15.68
N ASN A 112 15.91 4.12 -16.32
CA ASN A 112 17.13 3.48 -16.88
C ASN A 112 16.82 2.28 -17.79
N GLY A 113 15.63 2.24 -18.39
CA GLY A 113 15.21 1.13 -19.25
C GLY A 113 15.04 -0.22 -18.56
N ARG A 114 15.03 -0.27 -17.21
CA ARG A 114 14.92 -1.53 -16.47
C ARG A 114 13.99 -1.48 -15.25
N HIS A 115 13.79 -0.33 -14.63
CA HIS A 115 12.81 -0.21 -13.55
C HIS A 115 11.51 0.33 -14.11
N LEU A 116 10.42 -0.35 -13.82
CA LEU A 116 9.09 0.02 -14.25
C LEU A 116 8.26 0.36 -13.02
N LEU A 117 7.86 1.62 -12.89
CA LEU A 117 7.04 2.12 -11.81
C LEU A 117 5.61 2.34 -12.32
N PHE A 118 4.67 1.59 -11.79
CA PHE A 118 3.25 1.86 -11.99
C PHE A 118 2.77 2.74 -10.85
N VAL A 119 2.53 4.01 -11.17
CA VAL A 119 2.07 5.07 -10.25
C VAL A 119 0.61 5.33 -10.51
N TYR A 120 -0.22 5.26 -9.50
CA TYR A 120 -1.67 5.47 -9.67
C TYR A 120 -2.33 6.04 -8.41
N ASP A 121 -3.45 6.71 -8.59
CA ASP A 121 -4.31 7.10 -7.47
C ASP A 121 -5.03 5.85 -6.94
N HIS A 122 -5.09 5.70 -5.62
CA HIS A 122 -5.63 4.52 -4.93
C HIS A 122 -7.10 4.22 -5.27
N TYR A 123 -7.83 5.16 -5.87
CA TYR A 123 -9.20 4.87 -6.33
C TYR A 123 -9.24 3.91 -7.54
N ILE A 124 -8.15 3.80 -8.32
CA ILE A 124 -8.10 2.92 -9.49
C ILE A 124 -8.01 1.45 -9.05
N THR A 125 -7.14 1.17 -8.08
CA THR A 125 -6.92 -0.19 -7.57
C THR A 125 -6.15 -0.17 -6.26
N ASP A 126 -6.02 -1.35 -5.64
CA ASP A 126 -5.13 -1.57 -4.50
C ASP A 126 -3.74 -2.05 -4.91
N GLY A 127 -2.87 -2.32 -3.91
CA GLY A 127 -1.50 -2.77 -4.16
C GLY A 127 -1.42 -4.08 -4.96
N ARG A 128 -2.35 -5.01 -4.72
CA ARG A 128 -2.36 -6.30 -5.44
C ARG A 128 -2.77 -6.12 -6.90
N GLY A 129 -3.78 -5.29 -7.16
CA GLY A 129 -4.19 -4.95 -8.53
C GLY A 129 -3.08 -4.25 -9.31
N GLY A 130 -2.33 -3.34 -8.65
CA GLY A 130 -1.14 -2.73 -9.27
C GLY A 130 -0.03 -3.75 -9.59
N THR A 131 0.15 -4.78 -8.74
CA THR A 131 1.11 -5.86 -9.02
C THR A 131 0.69 -6.66 -10.26
N TYR A 132 -0.60 -6.92 -10.43
CA TYR A 132 -1.10 -7.64 -11.63
C TYR A 132 -0.76 -6.93 -12.94
N ILE A 133 -0.74 -5.60 -12.98
CA ILE A 133 -0.32 -4.85 -14.17
C ILE A 133 1.14 -5.17 -14.53
N LEU A 134 2.05 -5.13 -13.55
CA LEU A 134 3.47 -5.42 -13.80
C LEU A 134 3.70 -6.89 -14.14
N GLU A 135 2.97 -7.81 -13.49
CA GLU A 135 2.97 -9.23 -13.87
C GLU A 135 2.52 -9.43 -15.32
N SER A 136 1.43 -8.77 -15.74
CA SER A 136 0.90 -8.90 -17.10
C SER A 136 1.80 -8.25 -18.15
N ILE A 137 2.48 -7.16 -17.81
CA ILE A 137 3.54 -6.61 -18.66
C ILE A 137 4.67 -7.63 -18.82
N LEU A 138 5.10 -8.31 -17.75
CA LEU A 138 6.10 -9.38 -17.83
C LEU A 138 5.64 -10.52 -18.76
N ASP A 139 4.39 -10.96 -18.59
CA ASP A 139 3.81 -12.01 -19.44
C ASP A 139 3.76 -11.56 -20.92
N ALA A 140 3.40 -10.29 -21.18
CA ALA A 140 3.38 -9.71 -22.51
C ALA A 140 4.79 -9.63 -23.14
N LEU A 141 5.81 -9.22 -22.37
CA LEU A 141 7.21 -9.17 -22.82
C LEU A 141 7.76 -10.56 -23.19
N ASN A 142 7.25 -11.61 -22.58
CA ASN A 142 7.61 -13.00 -22.85
C ASN A 142 6.68 -13.68 -23.90
N SER A 143 5.70 -12.94 -24.43
CA SER A 143 4.76 -13.50 -25.40
C SER A 143 5.37 -13.61 -26.79
N PRO A 144 5.18 -14.74 -27.51
CA PRO A 144 5.58 -14.85 -28.91
C PRO A 144 4.75 -13.96 -29.85
N LYS A 145 3.62 -13.42 -29.39
CA LYS A 145 2.73 -12.53 -30.13
C LYS A 145 3.13 -11.05 -30.06
N GLN A 146 4.28 -10.74 -29.48
CA GLN A 146 4.74 -9.37 -29.34
C GLN A 146 5.16 -8.83 -30.72
N GLU A 147 4.25 -8.16 -31.41
CA GLU A 147 4.56 -7.34 -32.58
C GLU A 147 4.90 -5.93 -32.08
N LEU A 148 6.02 -5.38 -32.57
CA LEU A 148 6.36 -4.00 -32.27
C LEU A 148 5.35 -3.09 -32.95
N VAL A 149 4.61 -2.34 -32.17
CA VAL A 149 3.54 -1.47 -32.64
C VAL A 149 3.99 -0.02 -32.55
N ASN A 150 3.81 0.73 -33.63
CA ASN A 150 4.15 2.16 -33.69
C ASN A 150 3.00 3.09 -33.23
N SER A 151 1.87 2.53 -32.81
CA SER A 151 0.74 3.33 -32.33
C SER A 151 0.93 3.76 -30.87
N SER A 152 0.73 5.04 -30.60
CA SER A 152 0.65 5.57 -29.22
C SER A 152 -0.76 5.46 -28.63
N ILE A 153 -1.75 5.00 -29.39
CA ILE A 153 -3.12 4.87 -28.92
C ILE A 153 -3.31 3.48 -28.30
N LEU A 154 -3.79 3.46 -27.07
CA LEU A 154 -4.25 2.26 -26.36
C LEU A 154 -5.77 2.24 -26.41
N GLU A 155 -6.32 1.25 -27.13
CA GLU A 155 -7.75 1.04 -27.24
C GLU A 155 -8.26 0.07 -26.17
N PHE A 156 -9.43 0.38 -25.63
CA PHE A 156 -10.15 -0.49 -24.70
C PHE A 156 -11.36 -1.09 -25.39
N THR A 157 -11.63 -2.36 -25.15
CA THR A 157 -12.81 -3.04 -25.71
C THR A 157 -14.09 -2.38 -25.19
N THR A 158 -15.01 -2.08 -26.09
CA THR A 158 -16.31 -1.48 -25.76
C THR A 158 -17.26 -2.45 -25.04
N GLU A 159 -17.05 -3.74 -25.22
CA GLU A 159 -17.74 -4.79 -24.46
C GLU A 159 -16.95 -5.08 -23.19
N ILE A 160 -17.33 -4.42 -22.10
CA ILE A 160 -16.71 -4.62 -20.78
C ILE A 160 -17.25 -5.93 -20.19
N LYS A 161 -16.82 -7.06 -20.75
CA LYS A 161 -17.11 -8.36 -20.16
C LYS A 161 -16.32 -8.49 -18.86
N GLY A 162 -17.02 -8.76 -17.77
CA GLY A 162 -16.42 -9.00 -16.46
C GLY A 162 -16.11 -7.75 -15.64
N PHE A 163 -16.65 -6.58 -15.98
CA PHE A 163 -16.87 -5.56 -14.96
C PHE A 163 -17.82 -6.16 -13.94
N PRO A 164 -17.49 -6.18 -12.64
CA PRO A 164 -18.44 -6.66 -11.68
C PRO A 164 -19.69 -5.78 -11.78
N GLU A 165 -20.83 -6.38 -12.13
CA GLU A 165 -22.13 -5.70 -12.09
C GLU A 165 -22.44 -5.19 -10.68
N GLU A 166 -21.79 -5.78 -9.69
CA GLU A 166 -21.93 -5.44 -8.29
C GLU A 166 -20.60 -4.86 -7.74
N ASP A 167 -20.74 -3.78 -6.98
CA ASP A 167 -19.69 -3.24 -6.12
C ASP A 167 -19.04 -4.38 -5.31
N PRO A 168 -17.69 -4.42 -5.16
CA PRO A 168 -17.00 -5.38 -4.30
C PRO A 168 -17.62 -5.49 -2.90
N ILE A 169 -18.15 -4.40 -2.33
CA ILE A 169 -18.88 -4.38 -1.05
C ILE A 169 -20.08 -5.33 -1.08
N LYS A 170 -20.85 -5.36 -2.16
CA LYS A 170 -22.02 -6.25 -2.31
C LYS A 170 -21.64 -7.71 -2.48
N ARG A 171 -20.43 -7.97 -2.96
CA ARG A 171 -19.87 -9.33 -3.08
C ARG A 171 -19.24 -9.81 -1.77
N ALA A 172 -18.98 -8.90 -0.84
CA ALA A 172 -18.47 -9.23 0.48
C ALA A 172 -19.51 -10.07 1.26
N PRO A 173 -19.04 -10.97 2.12
CA PRO A 173 -19.94 -11.70 3.01
C PRO A 173 -20.75 -10.74 3.87
N ALA A 174 -21.96 -11.15 4.27
CA ALA A 174 -22.86 -10.34 5.08
C ALA A 174 -22.17 -9.68 6.28
N PRO A 175 -22.47 -8.41 6.57
CA PRO A 175 -21.82 -7.65 7.62
C PRO A 175 -22.09 -8.25 9.00
N LEU A 176 -21.27 -7.84 9.97
CA LEU A 176 -21.58 -8.00 11.38
C LEU A 176 -22.98 -7.46 11.66
N SER A 177 -23.70 -8.08 12.61
CA SER A 177 -24.98 -7.56 13.04
C SER A 177 -24.83 -6.09 13.44
N LEU A 178 -25.86 -5.28 13.22
CA LEU A 178 -25.90 -3.87 13.60
C LEU A 178 -25.48 -3.67 15.08
N PHE A 179 -25.88 -4.60 15.93
CA PHE A 179 -25.51 -4.61 17.36
C PHE A 179 -24.00 -4.71 17.57
N GLN A 180 -23.30 -5.58 16.82
CA GLN A 180 -21.84 -5.72 16.90
C GLN A 180 -21.12 -4.48 16.33
N ALA A 181 -21.63 -3.89 15.29
CA ALA A 181 -21.10 -2.64 14.74
C ALA A 181 -21.21 -1.49 15.76
N ILE A 182 -22.39 -1.33 16.39
CA ILE A 182 -22.62 -0.34 17.47
C ILE A 182 -21.70 -0.63 18.67
N LEU A 183 -21.56 -1.88 19.08
CA LEU A 183 -20.70 -2.23 20.22
C LEU A 183 -19.22 -1.93 19.93
N ASN A 184 -18.74 -2.21 18.72
CA ASN A 184 -17.39 -1.87 18.30
C ASN A 184 -17.18 -0.35 18.26
N TYR A 185 -18.16 0.40 17.77
CA TYR A 185 -18.15 1.86 17.76
C TYR A 185 -18.12 2.43 19.18
N LEU A 186 -18.95 1.94 20.09
CA LEU A 186 -18.96 2.35 21.50
C LEU A 186 -17.65 2.00 22.21
N ARG A 187 -17.07 0.83 21.93
CA ARG A 187 -15.73 0.45 22.42
C ARG A 187 -14.67 1.41 21.94
N PHE A 188 -14.68 1.74 20.66
CA PHE A 188 -13.75 2.71 20.07
C PHE A 188 -13.84 4.06 20.83
N TRP A 189 -15.03 4.59 21.01
CA TRP A 189 -15.25 5.84 21.73
C TRP A 189 -14.87 5.76 23.21
N ALA A 190 -15.21 4.69 23.90
CA ALA A 190 -14.84 4.48 25.29
C ALA A 190 -13.32 4.47 25.47
N ILE A 191 -12.59 3.81 24.57
CA ILE A 191 -11.14 3.78 24.60
C ILE A 191 -10.57 5.19 24.36
N LEU A 192 -11.07 5.93 23.37
CA LEU A 192 -10.63 7.31 23.10
C LEU A 192 -10.88 8.27 24.26
N LEU A 193 -12.02 8.12 24.94
CA LEU A 193 -12.37 8.95 26.09
C LEU A 193 -11.59 8.57 27.36
N LEU A 194 -11.33 7.29 27.58
CA LEU A 194 -10.61 6.79 28.75
C LEU A 194 -9.10 7.03 28.67
N TYR A 195 -8.54 7.02 27.45
CA TYR A 195 -7.11 7.24 27.23
C TYR A 195 -6.87 8.68 26.76
N ARG A 196 -6.25 9.48 27.61
CA ARG A 196 -5.75 10.80 27.22
C ARG A 196 -4.76 10.62 26.06
N GLN A 197 -4.81 11.50 25.07
CA GLN A 197 -3.94 11.44 23.89
C GLN A 197 -2.44 11.25 24.21
N LYS A 198 -1.95 11.87 25.31
CA LYS A 198 -0.55 11.72 25.78
C LYS A 198 -0.12 10.28 26.12
N HIS A 199 -1.06 9.34 26.18
CA HIS A 199 -0.78 7.92 26.41
C HIS A 199 -0.74 7.09 25.13
N LEU A 200 -0.90 7.72 23.97
CA LEU A 200 -0.79 7.09 22.64
C LEU A 200 0.59 7.39 22.02
N PHE A 201 0.97 6.57 21.06
CA PHE A 201 2.07 6.92 20.14
C PHE A 201 1.72 8.19 19.36
N PHE A 202 2.73 8.98 19.03
CA PHE A 202 2.59 10.18 18.21
C PHE A 202 1.63 11.24 18.77
N HIS A 203 1.48 11.27 20.09
CA HIS A 203 0.62 12.25 20.78
C HIS A 203 1.11 13.71 20.62
N ASP A 204 2.38 13.88 20.30
CA ASP A 204 3.09 15.14 20.11
C ASP A 204 3.15 15.59 18.64
N VAL A 205 2.71 14.74 17.71
CA VAL A 205 2.69 15.07 16.29
C VAL A 205 1.59 16.08 15.98
N VAL A 206 2.01 17.23 15.46
CA VAL A 206 1.09 18.28 15.01
C VAL A 206 0.65 17.98 13.59
N ILE A 207 -0.62 17.66 13.41
CA ILE A 207 -1.21 17.46 12.10
C ILE A 207 -1.59 18.83 11.51
N LYS A 208 -1.16 19.05 10.27
CA LYS A 208 -1.49 20.25 9.52
C LYS A 208 -3.01 20.34 9.38
N ASP A 209 -3.60 21.44 9.84
CA ASP A 209 -5.03 21.70 9.64
C ASP A 209 -5.24 22.14 8.18
N LEU A 210 -5.55 21.15 7.33
CA LEU A 210 -5.71 21.38 5.89
C LEU A 210 -7.13 21.88 5.63
N LYS A 211 -7.24 23.15 5.27
CA LYS A 211 -8.44 23.68 4.64
C LYS A 211 -8.41 23.28 3.16
N LEU A 212 -9.03 22.16 2.85
CA LEU A 212 -9.14 21.69 1.47
C LEU A 212 -9.98 22.69 0.66
N ASP A 213 -9.33 23.36 -0.28
CA ASP A 213 -10.04 24.13 -1.31
C ASP A 213 -10.30 23.18 -2.50
N TYR A 214 -11.45 22.51 -2.47
CA TYR A 214 -11.88 21.61 -3.55
C TYR A 214 -12.00 22.27 -4.91
N LYS A 215 -12.06 23.62 -4.97
CA LYS A 215 -12.13 24.38 -6.21
C LYS A 215 -10.75 24.62 -6.84
N ASN A 216 -9.70 24.57 -6.02
CA ASN A 216 -8.31 24.75 -6.45
C ASN A 216 -7.37 23.79 -5.69
N PRO A 217 -7.49 22.47 -5.91
CA PRO A 217 -6.71 21.47 -5.18
C PRO A 217 -5.20 21.58 -5.45
N GLN A 218 -4.79 22.25 -6.52
CA GLN A 218 -3.39 22.39 -6.92
C GLN A 218 -2.62 23.49 -6.17
N LYS A 219 -3.24 24.26 -5.26
CA LYS A 219 -2.49 25.20 -4.43
C LYS A 219 -1.58 24.40 -3.48
N GLU A 220 -0.31 24.28 -3.86
CA GLU A 220 0.74 23.51 -3.15
C GLU A 220 0.80 23.77 -1.65
N ALA A 221 0.43 24.97 -1.19
CA ALA A 221 0.42 25.32 0.23
C ALA A 221 -0.55 24.51 1.10
N ASN A 222 -1.52 23.81 0.49
CA ASN A 222 -2.59 23.12 1.21
C ASN A 222 -2.50 21.59 1.12
N LEU A 223 -1.53 21.02 0.37
CA LEU A 223 -1.42 19.58 0.20
C LEU A 223 -0.44 18.97 1.21
N VAL A 224 -0.79 17.78 1.70
CA VAL A 224 0.14 16.92 2.40
C VAL A 224 1.14 16.37 1.40
N ARG A 225 2.42 16.53 1.70
CA ARG A 225 3.50 15.91 0.93
C ARG A 225 3.96 14.64 1.63
N THR A 226 4.20 13.62 0.84
CA THR A 226 4.74 12.33 1.31
C THR A 226 6.25 12.38 1.29
N ARG A 227 6.86 11.96 2.39
CA ARG A 227 8.27 11.56 2.48
C ARG A 227 8.37 10.04 2.44
N LEU A 228 9.48 9.53 1.90
CA LEU A 228 9.70 8.10 1.71
C LEU A 228 11.08 7.69 2.19
N HIS A 229 11.14 6.77 3.15
CA HIS A 229 12.36 6.11 3.60
C HIS A 229 12.28 4.60 3.37
N SER A 230 13.43 3.92 3.28
CA SER A 230 13.47 2.52 2.89
C SER A 230 14.44 1.71 3.74
N LEU A 231 14.00 0.52 4.13
CA LEU A 231 14.85 -0.54 4.68
C LEU A 231 14.87 -1.70 3.69
N ARG A 232 16.04 -2.00 3.12
CA ARG A 232 16.22 -3.13 2.21
C ARG A 232 16.81 -4.33 2.96
N LEU A 233 16.15 -5.45 2.83
CA LEU A 233 16.58 -6.76 3.35
C LEU A 233 17.07 -7.59 2.16
N ASP A 234 18.30 -8.04 2.20
CA ASP A 234 18.83 -8.92 1.16
C ASP A 234 18.18 -10.32 1.22
N ALA A 235 18.38 -11.10 0.16
CA ALA A 235 17.79 -12.43 0.02
C ALA A 235 18.16 -13.37 1.18
N SER A 236 19.40 -13.28 1.67
CA SER A 236 19.91 -14.15 2.74
C SER A 236 19.25 -13.82 4.07
N THR A 237 19.15 -12.54 4.42
CA THR A 237 18.46 -12.04 5.61
C THR A 237 16.98 -12.40 5.56
N MET A 238 16.32 -12.18 4.41
CA MET A 238 14.90 -12.50 4.27
C MET A 238 14.62 -13.99 4.40
N LYS A 239 15.49 -14.85 3.84
CA LYS A 239 15.41 -16.31 3.98
C LYS A 239 15.49 -16.72 5.44
N LYS A 240 16.44 -16.17 6.23
CA LYS A 240 16.56 -16.43 7.67
C LYS A 240 15.29 -15.96 8.41
N CYS A 241 14.80 -14.74 8.13
CA CYS A 241 13.56 -14.22 8.71
C CYS A 241 12.38 -15.19 8.48
N VAL A 242 12.19 -15.65 7.24
CA VAL A 242 11.08 -16.56 6.91
C VAL A 242 11.21 -17.89 7.62
N LEU A 243 12.42 -18.45 7.71
CA LEU A 243 12.67 -19.71 8.43
C LEU A 243 12.40 -19.54 9.93
N ALA A 244 12.90 -18.45 10.54
CA ALA A 244 12.66 -18.15 11.95
C ALA A 244 11.15 -17.92 12.21
N CYS A 245 10.44 -17.19 11.36
CA CYS A 245 9.00 -17.03 11.50
C CYS A 245 8.25 -18.37 11.45
N ARG A 246 8.65 -19.29 10.56
CA ARG A 246 8.03 -20.62 10.46
C ARG A 246 8.28 -21.47 11.70
N SER A 247 9.51 -21.48 12.22
CA SER A 247 9.86 -22.23 13.45
C SER A 247 9.09 -21.69 14.67
N HIS A 248 8.81 -20.38 14.70
CA HIS A 248 8.02 -19.74 15.75
C HIS A 248 6.53 -19.62 15.43
N GLN A 249 6.01 -20.34 14.42
CA GLN A 249 4.59 -20.41 14.05
C GLN A 249 3.95 -19.03 13.81
N THR A 250 4.70 -18.11 13.20
CA THR A 250 4.24 -16.77 12.86
C THR A 250 4.54 -16.41 11.40
N THR A 251 4.34 -15.15 11.00
CA THR A 251 4.61 -14.63 9.66
C THR A 251 5.53 -13.42 9.74
N PHE A 252 6.23 -13.11 8.64
CA PHE A 252 7.05 -11.89 8.56
C PHE A 252 6.23 -10.63 8.83
N THR A 253 4.99 -10.54 8.32
CA THR A 253 4.08 -9.41 8.60
C THR A 253 3.85 -9.24 10.10
N SER A 254 3.57 -10.33 10.81
CA SER A 254 3.31 -10.27 12.26
C SER A 254 4.56 -9.98 13.07
N LEU A 255 5.71 -10.50 12.64
CA LEU A 255 7.00 -10.17 13.25
C LEU A 255 7.32 -8.67 13.08
N LEU A 256 7.26 -8.16 11.85
CA LEU A 256 7.54 -6.75 11.57
C LEU A 256 6.58 -5.83 12.33
N HIS A 257 5.27 -6.13 12.33
CA HIS A 257 4.28 -5.38 13.09
C HIS A 257 4.60 -5.34 14.61
N THR A 258 5.09 -6.47 15.15
CA THR A 258 5.53 -6.54 16.55
C THR A 258 6.80 -5.74 16.80
N LEU A 259 7.80 -5.86 15.92
CA LEU A 259 9.06 -5.11 16.04
C LEU A 259 8.84 -3.60 15.96
N ILE A 260 7.92 -3.13 15.10
CA ILE A 260 7.54 -1.71 15.06
C ILE A 260 7.00 -1.26 16.43
N LYS A 261 6.07 -2.01 17.03
CA LYS A 261 5.52 -1.67 18.35
C LYS A 261 6.56 -1.71 19.45
N VAL A 262 7.40 -2.74 19.47
CA VAL A 262 8.49 -2.89 20.45
C VAL A 262 9.44 -1.69 20.35
N THR A 263 9.85 -1.34 19.14
CA THR A 263 10.75 -0.21 18.89
C THR A 263 10.13 1.10 19.32
N LEU A 264 8.90 1.39 18.91
CA LEU A 264 8.22 2.62 19.29
C LEU A 264 7.99 2.71 20.81
N ALA A 265 7.60 1.61 21.45
CA ALA A 265 7.27 1.59 22.88
C ALA A 265 8.50 1.66 23.78
N ALA A 266 9.62 1.03 23.39
CA ALA A 266 10.82 1.00 24.22
C ALA A 266 11.72 2.22 24.01
N ASP A 267 11.92 2.64 22.74
CA ASP A 267 12.97 3.60 22.40
C ASP A 267 12.43 5.04 22.23
N PHE A 268 11.18 5.19 21.73
CA PHE A 268 10.68 6.52 21.32
C PHE A 268 9.54 7.03 22.20
N TYR A 269 8.63 6.14 22.63
CA TYR A 269 7.44 6.51 23.41
C TYR A 269 7.33 5.70 24.71
N PRO A 270 8.30 5.76 25.64
CA PRO A 270 8.33 4.93 26.85
C PRO A 270 7.15 5.21 27.79
N GLN A 271 6.49 6.36 27.67
CA GLN A 271 5.33 6.75 28.48
C GLN A 271 3.99 6.33 27.86
N ALA A 272 3.98 5.93 26.57
CA ALA A 272 2.77 5.50 25.93
C ALA A 272 2.26 4.19 26.56
N LYS A 273 0.95 4.11 26.77
CA LYS A 273 0.29 2.96 27.41
C LYS A 273 -0.53 2.14 26.42
N PHE A 274 -0.90 2.75 25.32
CA PHE A 274 -1.85 2.19 24.38
C PHE A 274 -1.48 2.54 22.93
N ASN A 275 -1.80 1.63 21.99
CA ASN A 275 -1.57 1.82 20.57
C ASN A 275 -2.79 1.42 19.76
N HIS A 276 -3.05 2.15 18.70
CA HIS A 276 -3.93 1.74 17.61
C HIS A 276 -3.13 1.69 16.31
N SER A 277 -3.09 0.52 15.70
CA SER A 277 -2.42 0.28 14.41
C SER A 277 -3.30 -0.58 13.51
N THR A 278 -2.99 -0.58 12.22
CA THR A 278 -3.74 -1.38 11.24
C THR A 278 -2.82 -2.28 10.44
N THR A 279 -3.32 -3.45 10.08
CA THR A 279 -2.70 -4.36 9.12
C THR A 279 -3.62 -4.47 7.91
N VAL A 280 -3.08 -4.14 6.74
CA VAL A 280 -3.82 -4.29 5.48
C VAL A 280 -3.84 -5.77 5.08
N VAL A 281 -5.01 -6.25 4.68
CA VAL A 281 -5.26 -7.63 4.29
C VAL A 281 -5.96 -7.69 2.94
N ASP A 282 -5.61 -8.69 2.13
CA ASP A 282 -6.31 -8.99 0.87
C ASP A 282 -7.53 -9.87 1.18
N ILE A 283 -8.71 -9.39 0.81
CA ILE A 283 -9.97 -10.11 1.03
C ILE A 283 -10.52 -10.77 -0.24
N ARG A 284 -9.77 -10.79 -1.36
CA ARG A 284 -10.24 -11.38 -2.63
C ARG A 284 -10.73 -12.82 -2.48
N SER A 285 -10.03 -13.62 -1.66
CA SER A 285 -10.42 -15.02 -1.39
C SER A 285 -11.75 -15.17 -0.64
N TYR A 286 -12.26 -14.11 -0.04
CA TYR A 286 -13.54 -14.08 0.68
C TYR A 286 -14.66 -13.48 -0.14
N LEU A 287 -14.35 -12.84 -1.27
CA LEU A 287 -15.34 -12.30 -2.18
C LEU A 287 -15.92 -13.44 -3.03
N LYS A 288 -17.15 -13.25 -3.52
CA LYS A 288 -17.70 -14.15 -4.53
C LYS A 288 -16.78 -14.15 -5.76
N PRO A 289 -16.58 -15.32 -6.41
CA PRO A 289 -15.73 -15.40 -7.59
C PRO A 289 -16.11 -14.36 -8.64
N ASN A 290 -15.10 -13.82 -9.31
CA ASN A 290 -15.24 -12.99 -10.48
C ASN A 290 -14.81 -13.83 -11.71
N ASP A 291 -15.36 -13.55 -12.87
CA ASP A 291 -15.03 -14.25 -14.12
C ASP A 291 -13.59 -13.95 -14.59
N ARG A 292 -12.93 -12.92 -14.02
CA ARG A 292 -11.54 -12.57 -14.30
C ARG A 292 -10.62 -13.02 -13.16
N GLU A 293 -9.55 -13.73 -13.49
CA GLU A 293 -8.57 -14.22 -12.51
C GLU A 293 -7.74 -13.06 -11.89
N LYS A 294 -7.29 -12.11 -12.74
CA LYS A 294 -6.50 -10.94 -12.33
C LYS A 294 -7.34 -9.69 -12.59
N THR A 295 -7.81 -9.04 -11.53
CA THR A 295 -8.62 -7.82 -11.62
C THR A 295 -7.95 -6.67 -10.91
N MET A 296 -8.15 -5.44 -11.42
CA MET A 296 -7.74 -4.21 -10.77
C MET A 296 -8.75 -3.73 -9.72
N GLU A 297 -9.75 -4.52 -9.37
CA GLU A 297 -10.68 -4.15 -8.30
C GLU A 297 -9.95 -3.93 -6.97
N THR A 298 -10.41 -2.96 -6.19
CA THR A 298 -9.93 -2.77 -4.82
C THR A 298 -10.57 -3.82 -3.91
N ALA A 299 -9.77 -4.74 -3.40
CA ALA A 299 -10.18 -5.77 -2.46
C ALA A 299 -9.24 -5.85 -1.24
N ALA A 300 -8.58 -4.76 -0.95
CA ALA A 300 -7.83 -4.59 0.29
C ALA A 300 -8.75 -4.11 1.41
N SER A 301 -8.54 -4.61 2.61
CA SER A 301 -9.21 -4.17 3.82
C SER A 301 -8.22 -4.06 4.97
N ILE A 302 -8.69 -3.67 6.15
CA ILE A 302 -7.85 -3.43 7.32
C ILE A 302 -8.31 -4.27 8.51
N VAL A 303 -7.34 -4.85 9.22
CA VAL A 303 -7.54 -5.41 10.56
C VAL A 303 -6.97 -4.42 11.57
N SER A 304 -7.82 -3.94 12.46
CA SER A 304 -7.42 -3.00 13.52
C SER A 304 -6.86 -3.75 14.72
N SER A 305 -5.71 -3.31 15.20
CA SER A 305 -5.07 -3.81 16.42
C SER A 305 -5.04 -2.73 17.48
N TRP A 306 -5.60 -3.05 18.63
CA TRP A 306 -5.60 -2.21 19.83
C TRP A 306 -4.81 -2.91 20.91
N ASP A 307 -3.67 -2.34 21.30
CA ASP A 307 -2.71 -3.02 22.14
C ASP A 307 -2.35 -2.23 23.38
N TRP A 308 -2.17 -2.96 24.48
CA TRP A 308 -1.57 -2.48 25.70
C TRP A 308 -0.05 -2.55 25.61
N LEU A 309 0.64 -1.41 25.66
CA LEU A 309 2.05 -1.26 25.34
C LEU A 309 3.07 -1.74 26.38
N PRO A 310 2.80 -1.83 27.70
CA PRO A 310 3.79 -2.29 28.67
C PRO A 310 4.46 -3.62 28.32
N GLN A 311 3.74 -4.56 27.72
CA GLN A 311 4.32 -5.85 27.28
C GLN A 311 5.30 -5.68 26.10
N PHE A 312 5.04 -4.77 25.17
CA PHE A 312 5.94 -4.45 24.05
C PHE A 312 7.17 -3.70 24.54
N ARG A 313 7.00 -2.79 25.50
CA ARG A 313 8.11 -2.09 26.14
C ARG A 313 9.01 -3.08 26.85
N LYS A 314 8.47 -3.97 27.68
CA LYS A 314 9.24 -5.01 28.36
C LYS A 314 10.02 -5.88 27.36
N ALA A 315 9.43 -6.24 26.22
CA ALA A 315 10.12 -6.98 25.18
C ALA A 315 11.31 -6.23 24.57
N GLY A 316 11.27 -4.90 24.55
CA GLY A 316 12.33 -4.05 24.00
C GLY A 316 13.32 -3.52 25.03
N GLU A 317 13.06 -3.71 26.33
CA GLU A 317 13.98 -3.30 27.39
C GLU A 317 15.27 -4.13 27.31
N GLN A 318 16.40 -3.40 27.31
CA GLN A 318 17.71 -4.04 27.34
C GLN A 318 17.97 -4.57 28.74
N THR A 319 18.09 -5.87 28.87
CA THR A 319 18.65 -6.47 30.08
C THR A 319 20.16 -6.27 30.03
N ALA A 320 20.68 -5.47 30.96
CA ALA A 320 22.12 -5.29 31.14
C ALA A 320 22.74 -6.61 31.63
N SER A 321 23.15 -7.47 30.71
CA SER A 321 24.17 -8.48 30.95
C SER A 321 25.51 -7.95 30.46
N GLU A 322 26.58 -8.24 31.17
CA GLU A 322 27.89 -7.55 31.09
C GLU A 322 28.53 -7.52 29.69
N ASP A 323 28.04 -8.25 28.69
CA ASP A 323 28.65 -8.34 27.36
C ASP A 323 27.76 -8.05 26.15
N ASN A 324 26.44 -8.01 26.29
CA ASN A 324 25.54 -7.65 25.17
C ASN A 324 24.19 -7.16 25.66
N ALA A 325 23.75 -6.00 25.19
CA ALA A 325 22.41 -5.48 25.40
C ALA A 325 21.38 -6.40 24.69
N THR A 326 20.77 -7.31 25.42
CA THR A 326 19.79 -8.27 24.87
C THR A 326 18.37 -7.83 25.20
N PHE A 327 17.52 -7.76 24.19
CA PHE A 327 16.08 -7.64 24.37
C PHE A 327 15.44 -9.04 24.47
N ASP A 328 14.19 -9.13 25.00
CA ASP A 328 13.51 -10.42 25.21
C ASP A 328 12.96 -10.97 23.87
N ALA A 329 13.78 -11.71 23.13
CA ALA A 329 13.41 -12.35 21.86
C ALA A 329 12.24 -13.31 22.02
N ASN A 330 12.14 -14.04 23.13
CA ASN A 330 11.04 -15.01 23.37
C ASN A 330 9.69 -14.28 23.48
N LEU A 331 9.67 -13.16 24.18
CA LEU A 331 8.47 -12.33 24.29
C LEU A 331 8.11 -11.68 22.94
N VAL A 332 9.09 -11.27 22.14
CA VAL A 332 8.84 -10.78 20.76
C VAL A 332 8.14 -11.85 19.92
N TRP A 333 8.64 -13.08 19.94
CA TRP A 333 8.02 -14.20 19.21
C TRP A 333 6.61 -14.53 19.71
N GLU A 334 6.40 -14.48 21.02
CA GLU A 334 5.05 -14.66 21.60
C GLU A 334 4.07 -13.57 21.12
N LEU A 335 4.48 -12.31 21.15
CA LEU A 335 3.68 -11.20 20.67
C LEU A 335 3.39 -11.29 19.18
N ALA A 336 4.36 -11.72 18.37
CA ALA A 336 4.17 -11.93 16.93
C ALA A 336 3.16 -13.06 16.64
N ARG A 337 3.19 -14.17 17.41
CA ARG A 337 2.16 -15.23 17.32
C ARG A 337 0.77 -14.70 17.70
N LYS A 338 0.67 -13.91 18.77
CA LYS A 338 -0.60 -13.30 19.20
C LYS A 338 -1.17 -12.39 18.10
N HIS A 339 -0.32 -11.57 17.47
CA HIS A 339 -0.75 -10.73 16.37
C HIS A 339 -1.23 -11.55 15.17
N ARG A 340 -0.49 -12.60 14.77
CA ARG A 340 -0.95 -13.50 13.70
C ARG A 340 -2.31 -14.12 14.01
N ALA A 341 -2.47 -14.62 15.22
CA ALA A 341 -3.74 -15.22 15.66
C ALA A 341 -4.88 -14.21 15.65
N HIS A 342 -4.61 -12.94 16.04
CA HIS A 342 -5.59 -11.86 15.98
C HIS A 342 -6.03 -11.57 14.54
N VAL A 343 -5.09 -11.43 13.61
CA VAL A 343 -5.40 -11.17 12.18
C VAL A 343 -6.23 -12.31 11.59
N LEU A 344 -5.82 -13.56 11.79
CA LEU A 344 -6.56 -14.73 11.29
C LEU A 344 -7.96 -14.84 11.90
N ASN A 345 -8.08 -14.58 13.21
CA ASN A 345 -9.39 -14.58 13.89
C ASN A 345 -10.32 -13.49 13.38
N ASP A 346 -9.79 -12.29 13.08
CA ASP A 346 -10.56 -11.19 12.52
C ASP A 346 -11.08 -11.54 11.11
N MET A 347 -10.20 -12.04 10.26
CA MET A 347 -10.55 -12.45 8.88
C MET A 347 -11.55 -13.60 8.87
N ASN A 348 -11.32 -14.66 9.63
CA ASN A 348 -12.16 -15.87 9.64
C ASN A 348 -13.56 -15.58 10.20
N HIS A 349 -13.67 -14.71 11.19
CA HIS A 349 -14.94 -14.30 11.80
C HIS A 349 -15.50 -12.99 11.23
N ARG A 350 -14.88 -12.46 10.16
CA ARG A 350 -15.37 -11.31 9.42
C ARG A 350 -15.68 -10.12 10.31
N LYS A 351 -14.73 -9.79 11.21
CA LYS A 351 -14.91 -8.70 12.18
C LYS A 351 -14.61 -7.33 11.58
N THR A 352 -13.45 -6.72 11.94
CA THR A 352 -13.15 -5.35 11.56
C THR A 352 -12.82 -5.19 10.08
N CYS A 353 -12.19 -6.20 9.46
CA CYS A 353 -11.82 -6.15 8.04
C CYS A 353 -13.04 -6.03 7.11
N PHE A 354 -14.22 -6.55 7.51
CA PHE A 354 -15.44 -6.39 6.73
C PHE A 354 -16.30 -5.20 7.19
N THR A 355 -16.21 -4.83 8.47
CA THR A 355 -16.95 -3.67 9.00
C THR A 355 -16.51 -2.37 8.34
N ALA A 356 -15.21 -2.19 8.05
CA ALA A 356 -14.71 -1.00 7.39
C ALA A 356 -15.40 -0.78 6.02
N TRP A 357 -15.53 -1.82 5.22
CA TRP A 357 -16.22 -1.78 3.92
C TRP A 357 -17.71 -1.45 4.04
N HIS A 358 -18.40 -2.09 4.98
CA HIS A 358 -19.83 -1.82 5.19
C HIS A 358 -20.09 -0.46 5.84
N SER A 359 -19.14 0.09 6.59
CA SER A 359 -19.27 1.44 7.16
C SER A 359 -19.29 2.51 6.06
N VAL A 360 -18.52 2.30 4.97
CA VAL A 360 -18.55 3.18 3.80
C VAL A 360 -19.93 3.21 3.16
N ASP A 361 -20.58 2.06 3.03
CA ASP A 361 -21.93 1.96 2.44
C ASP A 361 -23.01 2.60 3.34
N LEU A 362 -22.88 2.45 4.68
CA LEU A 362 -23.81 3.03 5.65
C LEU A 362 -23.70 4.56 5.77
N LEU A 363 -22.49 5.12 5.63
CA LEU A 363 -22.24 6.56 5.77
C LEU A 363 -22.66 7.34 4.53
N GLY A 364 -22.91 6.65 3.42
CA GLY A 364 -23.40 7.22 2.17
C GLY A 364 -22.35 8.02 1.41
N GLN A 365 -22.80 8.74 0.41
CA GLN A 365 -21.96 9.45 -0.56
C GLN A 365 -21.30 10.73 -0.03
N ASP A 366 -21.64 11.13 1.19
CA ASP A 366 -21.06 12.30 1.88
C ASP A 366 -19.83 11.93 2.76
N GLU A 367 -19.18 10.82 2.43
CA GLU A 367 -18.02 10.28 3.13
C GLU A 367 -16.85 11.29 3.24
N GLU A 368 -16.66 12.13 2.24
CA GLU A 368 -15.65 13.20 2.28
C GLU A 368 -15.91 14.16 3.45
N ASP A 369 -17.15 14.55 3.69
CA ASP A 369 -17.50 15.47 4.79
C ASP A 369 -17.37 14.80 6.16
N TYR A 370 -17.67 13.51 6.26
CA TYR A 370 -17.53 12.76 7.52
C TYR A 370 -16.06 12.56 7.89
N ILE A 371 -15.22 12.11 6.95
CA ILE A 371 -13.81 11.81 7.19
C ILE A 371 -12.99 13.09 7.33
N THR A 372 -13.27 14.12 6.53
CA THR A 372 -12.49 15.36 6.54
C THR A 372 -12.98 16.40 7.52
N GLY A 373 -14.26 16.39 7.86
CA GLY A 373 -14.89 17.38 8.73
C GLY A 373 -15.19 16.86 10.15
N PHE A 374 -15.96 15.79 10.27
CA PHE A 374 -16.47 15.33 11.56
C PHE A 374 -15.38 14.73 12.46
N ILE A 375 -14.61 13.77 11.97
CA ILE A 375 -13.60 13.08 12.78
C ILE A 375 -12.46 14.02 13.19
N PRO A 376 -11.83 14.80 12.29
CA PRO A 376 -10.85 15.81 12.67
C PRO A 376 -11.41 16.88 13.61
N GLY A 377 -12.67 17.32 13.42
CA GLY A 377 -13.35 18.30 14.27
C GLY A 377 -13.50 17.84 15.72
N LEU A 378 -13.57 16.54 15.97
CA LEU A 378 -13.65 15.98 17.32
C LEU A 378 -12.30 16.02 18.06
N LYS A 379 -11.16 16.17 17.39
CA LYS A 379 -9.79 16.21 17.95
C LYS A 379 -9.46 15.02 18.89
N LEU A 380 -10.18 13.91 18.77
CA LEU A 380 -10.10 12.78 19.70
C LEU A 380 -9.08 11.73 19.29
N CYS A 381 -8.94 11.49 17.98
CA CYS A 381 -7.90 10.65 17.40
C CYS A 381 -7.76 11.04 15.93
N GLN A 382 -6.63 11.62 15.59
CA GLN A 382 -6.47 12.15 14.26
C GLN A 382 -5.92 11.10 13.29
N ARG A 383 -5.11 10.12 13.79
CA ARG A 383 -4.47 9.11 12.93
C ARG A 383 -4.16 7.84 13.72
N ASN A 384 -4.13 6.71 13.02
CA ASN A 384 -3.51 5.49 13.54
C ASN A 384 -2.02 5.74 13.78
N ALA A 385 -1.43 5.03 14.73
CA ALA A 385 0.01 5.15 14.95
C ALA A 385 0.79 4.72 13.71
N PHE A 386 0.46 3.56 13.18
CA PHE A 386 0.99 3.09 11.90
C PHE A 386 0.01 2.15 11.20
N SER A 387 0.21 2.04 9.89
CA SER A 387 -0.40 1.02 9.03
C SER A 387 0.70 0.14 8.44
N LEU A 388 0.48 -1.16 8.37
CA LEU A 388 1.39 -2.11 7.73
C LEU A 388 0.67 -2.82 6.59
N SER A 389 1.16 -2.64 5.38
CA SER A 389 0.71 -3.32 4.16
C SER A 389 1.83 -4.20 3.63
N ASN A 390 1.54 -5.47 3.38
CA ASN A 390 2.53 -6.42 2.85
C ASN A 390 1.94 -7.19 1.68
N LEU A 391 2.44 -6.92 0.47
CA LEU A 391 2.06 -7.63 -0.75
C LEU A 391 2.68 -9.03 -0.86
N GLY A 392 3.62 -9.36 0.04
CA GLY A 392 4.34 -10.62 0.02
C GLY A 392 5.47 -10.64 -1.01
N ALA A 393 5.94 -11.86 -1.28
CA ALA A 393 6.98 -12.08 -2.27
C ALA A 393 6.35 -12.41 -3.63
N PHE A 394 6.69 -11.63 -4.63
CA PHE A 394 6.43 -11.95 -6.02
C PHE A 394 7.13 -13.27 -6.37
N ARG A 395 6.40 -14.18 -6.97
CA ARG A 395 6.97 -15.42 -7.51
C ARG A 395 7.16 -15.20 -9.00
N PRO A 396 8.41 -15.00 -9.46
CA PRO A 396 8.63 -14.99 -10.88
C PRO A 396 8.13 -16.34 -11.39
N ASN A 397 7.14 -16.30 -12.27
CA ASN A 397 6.76 -17.50 -12.96
C ASN A 397 8.03 -18.00 -13.62
N GLN A 398 8.47 -19.19 -13.24
CA GLN A 398 9.30 -20.01 -14.11
C GLN A 398 8.35 -20.45 -15.24
N SER A 399 7.78 -19.48 -15.94
CA SER A 399 6.99 -19.75 -17.12
C SER A 399 7.99 -20.22 -18.15
N VAL A 400 8.10 -21.51 -18.23
CA VAL A 400 8.27 -22.15 -19.54
C VAL A 400 7.22 -21.46 -20.37
N GLY A 401 7.61 -20.64 -21.36
CA GLY A 401 6.68 -19.98 -22.25
C GLY A 401 5.68 -21.02 -22.76
N GLN A 402 4.49 -20.61 -23.19
CA GLN A 402 3.45 -21.54 -23.67
C GLN A 402 3.96 -22.54 -24.72
N ASP A 403 5.15 -22.33 -25.26
CA ASP A 403 5.87 -23.13 -26.24
C ASP A 403 7.08 -23.92 -25.68
N GLY A 404 7.23 -24.00 -24.35
CA GLY A 404 8.33 -24.77 -23.73
C GLY A 404 9.68 -24.06 -23.68
N ARG A 405 9.78 -22.79 -24.11
CA ARG A 405 11.03 -22.00 -24.03
C ARG A 405 11.16 -21.30 -22.69
N ASN A 406 12.40 -21.11 -22.24
CA ASN A 406 12.68 -20.28 -21.08
C ASN A 406 12.25 -18.84 -21.34
N ALA A 407 11.61 -18.21 -20.38
CA ALA A 407 11.24 -16.80 -20.45
C ALA A 407 12.49 -15.92 -20.59
N ASP A 408 12.46 -14.98 -21.53
CA ASP A 408 13.59 -14.06 -21.75
C ASP A 408 13.65 -12.99 -20.67
N TRP A 409 12.49 -12.52 -20.21
CA TRP A 409 12.36 -11.48 -19.18
C TRP A 409 11.95 -12.05 -17.82
N THR A 410 12.50 -11.45 -16.77
CA THR A 410 12.14 -11.76 -15.38
C THR A 410 12.10 -10.49 -14.54
N ILE A 411 11.39 -10.54 -13.40
CA ILE A 411 11.41 -9.50 -12.35
C ILE A 411 12.36 -9.94 -11.25
N THR A 412 13.40 -9.14 -10.99
CA THR A 412 14.46 -9.40 -10.00
C THR A 412 14.27 -8.64 -8.69
N SER A 413 13.47 -7.57 -8.68
CA SER A 413 13.09 -6.82 -7.49
C SER A 413 11.66 -6.32 -7.63
N LEU A 414 10.91 -6.34 -6.54
CA LEU A 414 9.60 -5.72 -6.44
C LEU A 414 9.56 -4.82 -5.20
N GLU A 415 9.13 -3.59 -5.39
CA GLU A 415 8.99 -2.59 -4.34
C GLU A 415 7.56 -2.03 -4.36
N PHE A 416 7.07 -1.64 -3.20
CA PHE A 416 5.71 -1.15 -3.02
C PHE A 416 5.69 0.01 -2.05
N SER A 417 4.98 1.08 -2.38
CA SER A 417 4.73 2.17 -1.46
C SER A 417 3.35 2.79 -1.69
N ALA A 418 2.65 3.06 -0.59
CA ALA A 418 1.42 3.83 -0.57
C ALA A 418 1.69 5.12 0.19
N GLY A 419 1.49 6.25 -0.46
CA GLY A 419 1.76 7.57 0.10
C GLY A 419 0.78 7.98 1.20
N ALA A 420 1.13 9.02 1.95
CA ALA A 420 0.19 9.68 2.82
C ALA A 420 -0.99 10.24 2.01
N TYR A 421 -2.20 10.20 2.58
CA TYR A 421 -3.35 10.82 1.93
C TYR A 421 -3.12 12.33 1.83
N LYS A 422 -3.25 12.89 0.64
CA LYS A 422 -3.06 14.33 0.39
C LYS A 422 -4.02 15.22 1.17
N THR A 423 -5.03 14.62 1.78
CA THR A 423 -6.04 15.26 2.62
C THR A 423 -5.76 15.14 4.12
N GLY A 424 -4.59 14.63 4.51
CA GLY A 424 -4.19 14.60 5.92
C GLY A 424 -4.79 13.48 6.78
N TYR A 425 -5.53 12.54 6.21
CA TYR A 425 -6.12 11.43 6.94
C TYR A 425 -5.41 10.11 6.64
N ALA A 426 -4.41 9.76 7.43
CA ALA A 426 -3.67 8.51 7.29
C ALA A 426 -3.05 8.08 8.63
N ALA A 427 -2.36 6.94 8.64
CA ALA A 427 -1.46 6.60 9.74
C ALA A 427 -0.27 7.59 9.79
N ASN A 428 0.33 7.78 10.97
CA ASN A 428 1.54 8.60 11.09
C ASN A 428 2.72 7.99 10.31
N LEU A 429 2.84 6.66 10.35
CA LEU A 429 3.78 5.90 9.55
C LEU A 429 3.02 4.85 8.73
N VAL A 430 3.29 4.76 7.43
CA VAL A 430 2.74 3.75 6.54
C VAL A 430 3.87 2.84 6.08
N PHE A 431 3.93 1.64 6.66
CA PHE A 431 4.91 0.62 6.28
C PHE A 431 4.36 -0.21 5.13
N ASN A 432 5.13 -0.29 4.06
CA ASN A 432 4.78 -0.98 2.83
C ASN A 432 5.86 -2.01 2.51
N VAL A 433 5.48 -3.26 2.30
CA VAL A 433 6.42 -4.35 2.11
C VAL A 433 6.13 -5.06 0.80
N ALA A 434 7.16 -5.24 0.00
CA ALA A 434 7.15 -6.14 -1.14
C ALA A 434 8.54 -6.73 -1.38
N GLY A 435 8.60 -7.87 -2.03
CA GLY A 435 9.85 -8.50 -2.40
C GLY A 435 9.66 -9.54 -3.50
N VAL A 436 10.73 -10.22 -3.84
CA VAL A 436 10.74 -11.33 -4.81
C VAL A 436 11.11 -12.61 -4.06
N GLN A 437 10.49 -13.72 -4.41
CA GLN A 437 10.85 -15.01 -3.82
C GLN A 437 12.33 -15.32 -4.08
N ASP A 438 13.04 -15.69 -3.03
CA ASP A 438 14.48 -15.94 -3.03
C ASP A 438 15.33 -14.72 -3.43
N GLY A 439 14.73 -13.54 -3.41
CA GLY A 439 15.34 -12.25 -3.72
C GLY A 439 15.21 -11.25 -2.57
N PRO A 440 15.56 -9.98 -2.82
CA PRO A 440 15.46 -8.93 -1.81
C PRO A 440 14.00 -8.58 -1.49
N THR A 441 13.81 -8.07 -0.28
CA THR A 441 12.54 -7.50 0.19
C THR A 441 12.79 -6.07 0.66
N THR A 442 11.93 -5.15 0.26
CA THR A 442 12.02 -3.75 0.69
C THR A 442 10.84 -3.40 1.60
N VAL A 443 11.14 -2.71 2.69
CA VAL A 443 10.17 -2.08 3.58
C VAL A 443 10.26 -0.58 3.35
N HIS A 444 9.27 -0.02 2.68
CA HIS A 444 9.13 1.43 2.52
C HIS A 444 8.31 2.01 3.65
N VAL A 445 8.70 3.17 4.15
CA VAL A 445 7.95 3.93 5.14
C VAL A 445 7.58 5.28 4.57
N CYS A 446 6.28 5.50 4.42
CA CYS A 446 5.73 6.78 3.99
C CYS A 446 5.17 7.53 5.20
N TYR A 447 5.37 8.84 5.23
CA TYR A 447 4.85 9.73 6.26
C TYR A 447 4.65 11.15 5.71
N GLU A 448 3.97 11.99 6.47
CA GLU A 448 3.71 13.38 6.10
C GLU A 448 4.96 14.24 6.34
N GLU A 449 5.36 15.00 5.33
CA GLU A 449 6.44 15.98 5.43
C GLU A 449 6.13 17.02 6.52
N GLY A 450 7.09 17.20 7.43
CA GLY A 450 6.96 18.14 8.54
C GLY A 450 6.16 17.64 9.74
N ALA A 451 5.51 16.46 9.66
CA ALA A 451 4.87 15.84 10.83
C ALA A 451 5.89 15.06 11.68
N LEU A 452 6.84 14.40 11.03
CA LEU A 452 7.95 13.68 11.65
C LEU A 452 9.26 14.13 11.01
N GLY A 453 10.37 14.07 11.77
CA GLY A 453 11.70 14.31 11.24
C GLY A 453 12.24 13.09 10.48
N ASP A 454 13.00 13.32 9.42
CA ASP A 454 13.65 12.26 8.64
C ASP A 454 14.56 11.42 9.56
N ASP A 455 15.37 12.05 10.43
CA ASP A 455 16.26 11.37 11.40
C ASP A 455 15.48 10.46 12.37
N PHE A 456 14.26 10.85 12.75
CA PHE A 456 13.39 10.01 13.58
C PHE A 456 13.01 8.72 12.84
N VAL A 457 12.59 8.84 11.59
CA VAL A 457 12.16 7.69 10.79
C VAL A 457 13.33 6.76 10.48
N ASP A 458 14.50 7.31 10.15
CA ASP A 458 15.73 6.54 9.96
C ASP A 458 16.12 5.78 11.23
N SER A 459 16.08 6.45 12.39
CA SER A 459 16.35 5.81 13.69
C SER A 459 15.35 4.68 13.99
N VAL A 460 14.07 4.85 13.65
CA VAL A 460 13.06 3.78 13.81
C VAL A 460 13.42 2.58 12.94
N LEU A 461 13.78 2.80 11.67
CA LEU A 461 14.17 1.72 10.75
C LEU A 461 15.45 0.99 11.18
N GLU A 462 16.44 1.73 11.62
CA GLU A 462 17.70 1.17 12.14
C GLU A 462 17.46 0.29 13.38
N ARG A 463 16.63 0.75 14.33
CA ARG A 463 16.27 -0.01 15.52
C ARG A 463 15.48 -1.27 15.20
N ILE A 464 14.54 -1.19 14.24
CA ILE A 464 13.80 -2.36 13.75
C ILE A 464 14.77 -3.37 13.14
N LYS A 465 15.71 -2.92 12.28
CA LYS A 465 16.70 -3.79 11.65
C LYS A 465 17.61 -4.45 12.67
N MET A 466 18.15 -3.68 13.62
CA MET A 466 19.00 -4.19 14.69
C MET A 466 18.32 -5.31 15.49
N ARG A 467 17.04 -5.11 15.89
CA ARG A 467 16.27 -6.13 16.59
C ARG A 467 15.97 -7.35 15.71
N MET A 468 15.69 -7.11 14.43
CA MET A 468 15.46 -8.20 13.48
C MET A 468 16.71 -9.06 13.32
N ASP A 469 17.88 -8.44 13.11
CA ASP A 469 19.16 -9.14 12.97
C ASP A 469 19.53 -9.95 14.25
N ALA A 470 19.13 -9.47 15.43
CA ALA A 470 19.41 -10.13 16.69
C ALA A 470 18.52 -11.34 16.99
N ILE A 471 17.39 -11.53 16.27
CA ILE A 471 16.44 -12.65 16.51
C ILE A 471 16.44 -13.69 15.39
N ILE A 472 17.19 -13.50 14.31
CA ILE A 472 17.30 -14.39 13.16
C ILE A 472 18.74 -15.00 13.12
#